data_f664507c8178c3b2c5a81f31468b1251
#
_entry.id   f664507c8178c3b2c5a81f31468b1251
#
_cell.length_a   1.000
_cell.length_b   1.000
_cell.length_c   1.000
_cell.angle_alpha   90.00
_cell.angle_beta   90.00
_cell.angle_gamma   90.00
#
_symmetry.space_group_name_H-M   'P 1'
#
loop_
_entity.id
_entity.type
_entity.pdbx_description
1 polymer ?
#
loop_
_entity_poly.entity_id
_entity_poly.type
_entity_poly.pdbx_seq_one_letter_code
_entity_poly.pdbx_strand_id
1 'polypeptide(L)'
;MPDSFKEAYPFRPLVIRAGTEGNLKEMQITRFSAELPGAFSLSGGGELLNLTDSLERSAIIDLRMQTQNLNFLTALGGTRPDSLLVIPNQMSLVAKARMKGPQYMAQLLLKEGEGMLNLDAAYNGSTEAYRADLKVDALQLHHFLPKDSIYELTTSVAAVGRGIDFTSYRTTASLKASLQSLHYGRYQISGIEVTGDVKNALATARLVSDNRLLKMNANAEYHLAKPYMDGKLDMDVTQLDLYELGIAPKPLKYPLAFNFTAEARRDRIFTHLTAGDMKLNLSARSSLDKLIKQSAHFADVLVKQIDKKELDHGELREALPTAIFSMSAGKENPLAYYLATKDIAFHDVGVKFGTAPDWGINGKASIHALKMDTLQLDTIYFTVKQDTTRMSLHGGVINGPKNPQIVFKSSFAGEIRNDDAELTLRYENAKGETGVLFGVNVRPLVEGNGKGDGLAFTLIPEN
;
A
#
# COMPACT_ATOMS: atom_id res chain seq x y z
N MET A 1 -36.28 2.20 10.47
CA MET A 1 -35.29 3.26 10.62
C MET A 1 -34.37 2.90 11.80
N PRO A 2 -33.06 3.03 11.68
CA PRO A 2 -32.13 2.79 12.81
C PRO A 2 -32.48 3.72 13.99
N ASP A 3 -32.31 3.24 15.23
CA ASP A 3 -32.65 4.05 16.42
C ASP A 3 -31.73 5.28 16.53
N SER A 4 -30.48 5.17 16.10
CA SER A 4 -29.53 6.29 15.96
C SER A 4 -30.02 7.43 15.06
N PHE A 5 -30.81 7.11 14.03
CA PHE A 5 -31.42 8.10 13.16
C PHE A 5 -32.57 8.82 13.88
N LYS A 6 -33.40 8.08 14.65
CA LYS A 6 -34.53 8.66 15.41
C LYS A 6 -34.03 9.64 16.48
N GLU A 7 -32.91 9.33 17.13
CA GLU A 7 -32.28 10.19 18.14
C GLU A 7 -31.64 11.45 17.53
N ALA A 8 -31.07 11.33 16.33
CA ALA A 8 -30.41 12.45 15.63
C ALA A 8 -31.35 13.31 14.79
N TYR A 9 -32.56 12.81 14.47
CA TYR A 9 -33.52 13.54 13.64
C TYR A 9 -34.08 14.76 14.41
N PRO A 10 -34.10 15.94 13.79
CA PRO A 10 -34.52 17.18 14.44
C PRO A 10 -36.05 17.23 14.62
N PHE A 11 -36.68 16.45 15.39
CA PHE A 11 -38.15 16.33 15.70
C PHE A 11 -39.06 17.51 15.24
N ARG A 12 -38.87 17.96 14.00
CA ARG A 12 -39.62 19.02 13.34
C ARG A 12 -40.20 18.49 12.03
N PRO A 13 -41.36 18.98 11.60
CA PRO A 13 -41.96 18.52 10.37
C PRO A 13 -41.14 18.93 9.14
N LEU A 14 -40.89 17.97 8.24
CA LEU A 14 -40.40 18.25 6.90
C LEU A 14 -41.57 18.84 6.10
N VAL A 15 -41.40 20.07 5.64
CA VAL A 15 -42.42 20.78 4.81
C VAL A 15 -41.96 20.69 3.35
N ILE A 16 -42.75 20.04 2.51
CA ILE A 16 -42.54 19.96 1.06
C ILE A 16 -43.65 20.73 0.37
N ARG A 17 -43.28 21.62 -0.54
CA ARG A 17 -44.21 22.32 -1.42
C ARG A 17 -43.75 22.12 -2.86
N ALA A 18 -44.69 21.72 -3.71
CA ALA A 18 -44.44 21.58 -5.13
C ALA A 18 -45.60 22.21 -5.90
N GLY A 19 -45.29 22.94 -6.95
CA GLY A 19 -46.24 23.49 -7.91
C GLY A 19 -45.79 23.07 -9.29
N THR A 20 -46.70 22.51 -10.08
CA THR A 20 -46.46 22.14 -11.47
C THR A 20 -47.58 22.67 -12.34
N GLU A 21 -47.23 23.13 -13.53
CA GLU A 21 -48.17 23.60 -14.55
C GLU A 21 -47.88 22.88 -15.87
N GLY A 22 -48.93 22.63 -16.67
CA GLY A 22 -48.80 21.99 -17.98
C GLY A 22 -49.31 20.54 -18.03
N ASN A 23 -48.71 19.74 -18.91
CA ASN A 23 -49.10 18.35 -19.17
C ASN A 23 -47.84 17.49 -19.48
N LEU A 24 -47.99 16.19 -19.81
CA LEU A 24 -46.87 15.28 -20.05
C LEU A 24 -46.00 15.65 -21.30
N LYS A 25 -46.48 16.52 -22.19
CA LYS A 25 -45.70 17.03 -23.31
C LYS A 25 -44.87 18.24 -22.92
N GLU A 26 -45.41 19.07 -22.03
CA GLU A 26 -44.75 20.27 -21.56
C GLU A 26 -45.24 20.51 -20.09
N MET A 27 -44.33 20.28 -19.13
CA MET A 27 -44.56 20.44 -17.72
C MET A 27 -43.52 21.38 -17.14
N GLN A 28 -44.00 22.43 -16.49
CA GLN A 28 -43.15 23.36 -15.78
C GLN A 28 -43.26 23.11 -14.28
N ILE A 29 -42.13 22.91 -13.59
CA ILE A 29 -42.03 22.91 -12.15
C ILE A 29 -41.84 24.35 -11.72
N THR A 30 -42.96 25.04 -11.44
CA THR A 30 -42.93 26.48 -11.13
C THR A 30 -42.37 26.76 -9.74
N ARG A 31 -42.51 25.80 -8.82
CA ARG A 31 -41.94 25.89 -7.48
C ARG A 31 -41.74 24.50 -6.90
N PHE A 32 -40.53 24.28 -6.42
CA PHE A 32 -40.23 23.14 -5.55
C PHE A 32 -39.51 23.68 -4.31
N SER A 33 -39.94 23.30 -3.12
CA SER A 33 -39.21 23.59 -1.89
C SER A 33 -39.38 22.44 -0.90
N ALA A 34 -38.31 22.07 -0.23
CA ALA A 34 -38.30 21.16 0.90
C ALA A 34 -37.51 21.80 2.04
N GLU A 35 -38.14 21.94 3.18
CA GLU A 35 -37.58 22.60 4.36
C GLU A 35 -37.71 21.72 5.57
N LEU A 36 -36.61 21.43 6.22
CA LEU A 36 -36.57 20.85 7.55
C LEU A 36 -35.88 21.86 8.48
N PRO A 37 -36.68 22.57 9.32
CA PRO A 37 -36.17 23.65 10.15
C PRO A 37 -34.99 23.19 11.05
N GLY A 38 -33.88 23.92 11.01
CA GLY A 38 -32.65 23.55 11.75
C GLY A 38 -31.76 22.53 11.07
N ALA A 39 -32.18 21.96 9.91
CA ALA A 39 -31.41 21.02 9.17
C ALA A 39 -31.05 21.52 7.77
N PHE A 40 -32.02 21.83 6.92
CA PHE A 40 -31.74 22.33 5.57
C PHE A 40 -32.95 23.06 4.98
N SER A 41 -32.68 23.87 3.98
CA SER A 41 -33.66 24.39 3.03
C SER A 41 -33.22 24.03 1.61
N LEU A 42 -34.10 23.44 0.82
CA LEU A 42 -33.93 23.12 -0.58
C LEU A 42 -35.00 23.85 -1.38
N SER A 43 -34.61 24.52 -2.45
CA SER A 43 -35.50 25.14 -3.41
C SER A 43 -35.08 24.85 -4.82
N GLY A 44 -36.02 24.87 -5.75
CA GLY A 44 -35.72 24.62 -7.13
C GLY A 44 -36.91 24.80 -8.06
N GLY A 45 -36.65 24.58 -9.33
CA GLY A 45 -37.62 24.59 -10.39
C GLY A 45 -37.06 23.89 -11.61
N GLY A 46 -37.87 23.81 -12.65
CA GLY A 46 -37.43 23.16 -13.85
C GLY A 46 -38.51 23.05 -14.91
N GLU A 47 -38.08 22.51 -16.04
CA GLU A 47 -38.92 22.25 -17.20
C GLU A 47 -38.70 20.80 -17.66
N LEU A 48 -39.81 20.14 -17.95
CA LEU A 48 -39.86 18.75 -18.41
C LEU A 48 -40.65 18.72 -19.72
N LEU A 49 -40.01 18.23 -20.80
CA LEU A 49 -40.66 18.17 -22.12
C LEU A 49 -40.70 16.72 -22.59
N ASN A 50 -41.81 16.39 -23.31
CA ASN A 50 -42.00 15.10 -23.98
C ASN A 50 -41.72 13.88 -23.09
N LEU A 51 -42.19 13.85 -21.84
CA LEU A 51 -41.88 12.83 -20.85
C LEU A 51 -42.18 11.39 -21.31
N THR A 52 -43.12 11.21 -22.20
CA THR A 52 -43.51 9.91 -22.74
C THR A 52 -42.71 9.44 -23.93
N ASP A 53 -41.88 10.29 -24.52
CA ASP A 53 -41.02 9.96 -25.67
C ASP A 53 -39.54 9.82 -25.20
N SER A 54 -39.04 8.60 -25.25
CA SER A 54 -37.67 8.30 -24.77
C SER A 54 -36.58 8.98 -25.58
N LEU A 55 -36.82 9.37 -26.83
CA LEU A 55 -35.83 10.00 -27.72
C LEU A 55 -35.89 11.54 -27.64
N GLU A 56 -37.09 12.09 -27.49
CA GLU A 56 -37.33 13.53 -27.52
C GLU A 56 -37.49 14.14 -26.11
N ARG A 57 -37.56 13.30 -25.07
CA ARG A 57 -37.69 13.79 -23.69
C ARG A 57 -36.54 14.70 -23.32
N SER A 58 -36.88 15.80 -22.69
CA SER A 58 -35.87 16.70 -22.09
C SER A 58 -36.28 17.16 -20.71
N ALA A 59 -35.29 17.46 -19.91
CA ALA A 59 -35.45 18.00 -18.58
C ALA A 59 -34.37 19.03 -18.27
N ILE A 60 -34.77 20.11 -17.63
CA ILE A 60 -33.87 21.10 -17.02
C ILE A 60 -34.32 21.26 -15.57
N ILE A 61 -33.42 21.02 -14.63
CA ILE A 61 -33.72 21.12 -13.19
C ILE A 61 -32.62 21.95 -12.56
N ASP A 62 -33.03 23.02 -11.86
CA ASP A 62 -32.16 23.86 -11.06
C ASP A 62 -32.51 23.68 -9.58
N LEU A 63 -31.54 23.36 -8.75
CA LEU A 63 -31.68 23.13 -7.31
C LEU A 63 -30.71 24.03 -6.54
N ARG A 64 -31.15 24.55 -5.43
CA ARG A 64 -30.36 25.31 -4.46
C ARG A 64 -30.66 24.79 -3.06
N MET A 65 -29.61 24.43 -2.35
CA MET A 65 -29.72 23.91 -0.99
C MET A 65 -28.83 24.72 -0.05
N GLN A 66 -29.34 25.01 1.11
CA GLN A 66 -28.56 25.53 2.23
C GLN A 66 -28.69 24.56 3.39
N THR A 67 -27.59 24.19 4.01
CA THR A 67 -27.58 23.28 5.13
C THR A 67 -27.37 24.03 6.44
N GLN A 68 -27.99 23.56 7.53
CA GLN A 68 -27.69 23.97 8.89
C GLN A 68 -27.06 22.81 9.65
N ASN A 69 -27.81 21.72 9.89
CA ASN A 69 -27.31 20.52 10.54
C ASN A 69 -27.87 19.27 9.87
N LEU A 70 -27.01 18.58 9.10
CA LEU A 70 -27.36 17.35 8.40
C LEU A 70 -26.78 16.08 9.06
N ASN A 71 -26.26 16.16 10.29
CA ASN A 71 -25.58 15.03 10.93
C ASN A 71 -26.50 13.81 11.15
N PHE A 72 -27.83 14.00 11.18
CA PHE A 72 -28.76 12.88 11.21
C PHE A 72 -28.72 11.98 9.97
N LEU A 73 -28.24 12.49 8.81
CA LEU A 73 -28.09 11.70 7.59
C LEU A 73 -26.93 10.70 7.71
N THR A 74 -25.91 10.99 8.49
CA THR A 74 -24.80 10.05 8.72
C THR A 74 -25.28 8.80 9.44
N ALA A 75 -26.31 8.91 10.27
CA ALA A 75 -26.98 7.80 10.98
C ALA A 75 -27.76 6.86 10.03
N LEU A 76 -28.21 7.34 8.86
CA LEU A 76 -28.90 6.50 7.86
C LEU A 76 -27.96 5.47 7.23
N GLY A 77 -26.67 5.78 7.11
CA GLY A 77 -25.65 4.90 6.56
C GLY A 77 -25.22 3.75 7.48
N GLY A 78 -25.88 3.58 8.63
CA GLY A 78 -25.53 2.57 9.63
C GLY A 78 -24.20 2.87 10.35
N THR A 79 -23.64 4.04 10.14
CA THR A 79 -22.44 4.51 10.84
C THR A 79 -22.84 5.00 12.23
N ARG A 80 -22.11 4.54 13.26
CA ARG A 80 -22.32 4.96 14.64
C ARG A 80 -22.05 6.47 14.79
N PRO A 81 -22.57 7.14 15.86
CA PRO A 81 -22.28 8.56 16.15
C PRO A 81 -20.80 8.92 16.16
N ASP A 82 -19.93 7.93 16.28
CA ASP A 82 -18.47 8.03 16.15
C ASP A 82 -17.98 7.94 14.70
N SER A 83 -18.87 8.13 13.70
CA SER A 83 -18.49 8.05 12.29
C SER A 83 -17.34 9.02 11.96
N LEU A 84 -16.41 8.54 11.14
CA LEU A 84 -15.29 9.33 10.62
C LEU A 84 -15.77 10.54 9.80
N LEU A 85 -16.98 10.46 9.22
CA LEU A 85 -17.55 11.46 8.33
C LEU A 85 -18.63 12.28 9.03
N VAL A 86 -18.49 13.58 9.01
CA VAL A 86 -19.45 14.59 9.48
C VAL A 86 -19.86 15.46 8.31
N ILE A 87 -21.14 15.90 8.28
CA ILE A 87 -21.60 16.88 7.30
C ILE A 87 -21.49 18.27 7.95
N PRO A 88 -20.64 19.17 7.41
CA PRO A 88 -20.46 20.50 7.98
C PRO A 88 -21.75 21.31 7.96
N ASN A 89 -21.89 22.21 8.93
CA ASN A 89 -22.98 23.16 8.97
C ASN A 89 -22.76 24.31 7.98
N GLN A 90 -23.83 24.99 7.56
CA GLN A 90 -23.78 26.20 6.73
C GLN A 90 -23.14 26.01 5.34
N MET A 91 -23.27 24.83 4.75
CA MET A 91 -22.91 24.63 3.36
C MET A 91 -24.00 25.17 2.43
N SER A 92 -23.59 25.65 1.28
CA SER A 92 -24.48 25.94 0.16
C SER A 92 -24.16 25.04 -1.04
N LEU A 93 -25.21 24.55 -1.68
CA LEU A 93 -25.11 23.71 -2.85
C LEU A 93 -26.02 24.25 -3.93
N VAL A 94 -25.47 24.42 -5.14
CA VAL A 94 -26.21 24.74 -6.36
C VAL A 94 -26.00 23.59 -7.33
N ALA A 95 -27.06 22.97 -7.77
CA ALA A 95 -27.02 21.89 -8.75
C ALA A 95 -27.90 22.23 -9.94
N LYS A 96 -27.38 21.99 -11.14
CA LYS A 96 -28.11 22.08 -12.40
C LYS A 96 -28.00 20.76 -13.14
N ALA A 97 -29.14 20.17 -13.47
CA ALA A 97 -29.19 18.97 -14.27
C ALA A 97 -29.94 19.23 -15.57
N ARG A 98 -29.41 18.71 -16.66
CA ARG A 98 -30.02 18.78 -17.99
C ARG A 98 -30.02 17.40 -18.61
N MET A 99 -31.12 17.02 -19.20
CA MET A 99 -31.29 15.78 -19.97
C MET A 99 -31.90 16.12 -21.30
N LYS A 100 -31.39 15.54 -22.40
CA LYS A 100 -32.01 15.58 -23.73
C LYS A 100 -31.83 14.24 -24.39
N GLY A 101 -32.90 13.46 -24.51
CA GLY A 101 -32.84 12.07 -24.98
C GLY A 101 -31.86 11.26 -24.13
N PRO A 102 -30.81 10.68 -24.73
CA PRO A 102 -29.78 9.92 -24.05
C PRO A 102 -28.63 10.77 -23.44
N GLN A 103 -28.66 12.09 -23.62
CA GLN A 103 -27.62 12.99 -23.12
C GLN A 103 -28.00 13.51 -21.74
N TYR A 104 -27.07 13.43 -20.80
CA TYR A 104 -27.20 13.90 -19.42
C TYR A 104 -26.03 14.85 -19.11
N MET A 105 -26.32 15.98 -18.50
CA MET A 105 -25.33 16.95 -18.01
C MET A 105 -25.67 17.33 -16.57
N ALA A 106 -24.68 17.46 -15.74
CA ALA A 106 -24.81 17.90 -14.36
C ALA A 106 -23.71 18.89 -14.03
N GLN A 107 -24.11 19.96 -13.36
CA GLN A 107 -23.20 20.95 -12.76
C GLN A 107 -23.51 21.04 -11.30
N LEU A 108 -22.48 20.98 -10.45
CA LEU A 108 -22.58 21.08 -9.01
C LEU A 108 -21.59 22.09 -8.49
N LEU A 109 -22.04 23.04 -7.73
CA LEU A 109 -21.23 23.98 -6.98
C LEU A 109 -21.56 23.81 -5.49
N LEU A 110 -20.59 23.36 -4.71
CA LEU A 110 -20.66 23.30 -3.25
C LEU A 110 -19.72 24.35 -2.67
N LYS A 111 -20.19 25.10 -1.66
CA LYS A 111 -19.39 26.01 -0.86
C LYS A 111 -19.50 25.67 0.61
N GLU A 112 -18.38 25.65 1.28
CA GLU A 112 -18.23 25.44 2.72
C GLU A 112 -17.17 26.40 3.26
N GLY A 113 -17.59 27.40 4.02
CA GLY A 113 -16.70 28.53 4.40
C GLY A 113 -16.12 29.21 3.17
N GLU A 114 -14.79 29.33 3.12
CA GLU A 114 -14.05 29.82 1.95
C GLU A 114 -13.80 28.72 0.91
N GLY A 115 -14.04 27.46 1.28
CA GLY A 115 -13.81 26.31 0.42
C GLY A 115 -14.89 26.12 -0.65
N MET A 116 -14.46 25.67 -1.82
CA MET A 116 -15.34 25.48 -2.97
C MET A 116 -15.03 24.17 -3.71
N LEU A 117 -16.11 23.47 -4.11
CA LEU A 117 -16.04 22.35 -5.04
C LEU A 117 -16.94 22.62 -6.24
N ASN A 118 -16.39 22.53 -7.42
CA ASN A 118 -17.11 22.66 -8.69
C ASN A 118 -16.97 21.36 -9.49
N LEU A 119 -18.10 20.77 -9.89
CA LEU A 119 -18.18 19.58 -10.73
C LEU A 119 -19.02 19.86 -11.96
N ASP A 120 -18.44 19.63 -13.14
CA ASP A 120 -19.12 19.59 -14.41
C ASP A 120 -19.05 18.16 -14.97
N ALA A 121 -20.18 17.52 -15.23
CA ALA A 121 -20.24 16.15 -15.72
C ALA A 121 -21.20 16.03 -16.91
N ALA A 122 -20.85 15.19 -17.87
CA ALA A 122 -21.69 14.85 -19.00
C ALA A 122 -21.62 13.35 -19.29
N TYR A 123 -22.76 12.76 -19.67
CA TYR A 123 -22.87 11.36 -20.06
C TYR A 123 -23.82 11.20 -21.24
N ASN A 124 -23.47 10.33 -22.18
CA ASN A 124 -24.30 9.97 -23.30
C ASN A 124 -24.63 8.47 -23.24
N GLY A 125 -25.89 8.13 -22.92
CA GLY A 125 -26.33 6.74 -22.74
C GLY A 125 -26.31 5.90 -24.03
N SER A 126 -26.37 6.51 -25.24
CA SER A 126 -26.31 5.77 -26.51
C SER A 126 -24.88 5.41 -26.92
N THR A 127 -23.92 6.25 -26.61
CA THR A 127 -22.51 6.05 -26.95
C THR A 127 -21.65 5.63 -25.77
N GLU A 128 -22.22 5.66 -24.55
CA GLU A 128 -21.52 5.45 -23.28
C GLU A 128 -20.35 6.44 -23.06
N ALA A 129 -20.33 7.55 -23.81
CA ALA A 129 -19.30 8.57 -23.65
C ALA A 129 -19.56 9.41 -22.39
N TYR A 130 -18.51 9.69 -21.64
CA TYR A 130 -18.58 10.51 -20.45
C TYR A 130 -17.44 11.52 -20.37
N ARG A 131 -17.71 12.60 -19.64
CA ARG A 131 -16.73 13.60 -19.24
C ARG A 131 -17.08 14.07 -17.84
N ALA A 132 -16.07 14.28 -17.01
CA ALA A 132 -16.20 14.91 -15.69
C ALA A 132 -15.00 15.79 -15.43
N ASP A 133 -15.25 17.03 -15.00
CA ASP A 133 -14.27 18.00 -14.56
C ASP A 133 -14.60 18.40 -13.11
N LEU A 134 -13.73 18.07 -12.17
CA LEU A 134 -13.83 18.42 -10.76
C LEU A 134 -12.72 19.42 -10.42
N LYS A 135 -13.10 20.51 -9.77
CA LYS A 135 -12.18 21.48 -9.17
C LYS A 135 -12.54 21.66 -7.71
N VAL A 136 -11.58 21.53 -6.85
CA VAL A 136 -11.68 21.78 -5.41
C VAL A 136 -10.69 22.87 -5.07
N ASP A 137 -11.16 23.91 -4.40
CA ASP A 137 -10.35 25.06 -4.00
C ASP A 137 -10.53 25.30 -2.51
N ALA A 138 -9.42 25.25 -1.77
CA ALA A 138 -9.32 25.53 -0.33
C ALA A 138 -10.38 24.84 0.55
N LEU A 139 -10.88 23.65 0.15
CA LEU A 139 -11.91 22.95 0.89
C LEU A 139 -11.37 22.42 2.22
N GLN A 140 -12.05 22.77 3.32
CA GLN A 140 -11.64 22.40 4.67
C GLN A 140 -12.12 20.97 5.02
N LEU A 141 -11.33 19.99 4.59
CA LEU A 141 -11.68 18.56 4.75
C LEU A 141 -11.84 18.12 6.21
N HIS A 142 -11.16 18.77 7.16
CA HIS A 142 -11.30 18.47 8.58
C HIS A 142 -12.70 18.77 9.13
N HIS A 143 -13.48 19.63 8.46
CA HIS A 143 -14.88 19.83 8.81
C HIS A 143 -15.76 18.63 8.43
N PHE A 144 -15.32 17.85 7.42
CA PHE A 144 -15.98 16.61 6.99
C PHE A 144 -15.40 15.37 7.69
N LEU A 145 -14.11 15.40 8.01
CA LEU A 145 -13.33 14.30 8.59
C LEU A 145 -12.58 14.79 9.86
N PRO A 146 -13.31 15.14 10.93
CA PRO A 146 -12.72 15.82 12.09
C PRO A 146 -11.74 14.96 12.90
N LYS A 147 -11.76 13.63 12.71
CA LYS A 147 -10.83 12.69 13.36
C LYS A 147 -9.58 12.44 12.55
N ASP A 148 -9.55 12.84 11.27
CA ASP A 148 -8.40 12.72 10.40
C ASP A 148 -7.57 14.00 10.44
N SER A 149 -6.26 13.85 10.24
CA SER A 149 -5.35 14.99 10.17
C SER A 149 -5.32 15.65 8.79
N ILE A 150 -6.42 15.56 8.02
CA ILE A 150 -6.57 16.19 6.70
C ILE A 150 -7.30 17.51 6.88
N TYR A 151 -6.63 18.61 6.56
CA TYR A 151 -7.19 19.96 6.76
C TYR A 151 -7.69 20.54 5.45
N GLU A 152 -6.86 21.17 4.67
CA GLU A 152 -7.24 21.88 3.46
C GLU A 152 -6.85 21.08 2.21
N LEU A 153 -7.72 21.10 1.20
CA LEU A 153 -7.49 20.47 -0.10
C LEU A 153 -7.74 21.45 -1.24
N THR A 154 -6.76 21.60 -2.14
CA THR A 154 -6.90 22.20 -3.46
C THR A 154 -6.42 21.21 -4.52
N THR A 155 -7.34 20.77 -5.39
CA THR A 155 -7.07 19.76 -6.40
C THR A 155 -7.96 19.94 -7.62
N SER A 156 -7.52 19.42 -8.76
CA SER A 156 -8.34 19.31 -9.97
C SER A 156 -8.25 17.92 -10.56
N VAL A 157 -9.38 17.40 -11.04
CA VAL A 157 -9.48 16.09 -11.69
C VAL A 157 -10.31 16.24 -12.96
N ALA A 158 -9.77 15.80 -14.08
CA ALA A 158 -10.48 15.74 -15.36
C ALA A 158 -10.50 14.28 -15.85
N ALA A 159 -11.67 13.78 -16.21
CA ALA A 159 -11.85 12.45 -16.74
C ALA A 159 -12.69 12.50 -18.01
N VAL A 160 -12.30 11.73 -19.02
CA VAL A 160 -13.04 11.57 -20.27
C VAL A 160 -12.92 10.12 -20.74
N GLY A 161 -14.00 9.57 -21.27
CA GLY A 161 -13.95 8.20 -21.74
C GLY A 161 -15.21 7.73 -22.44
N ARG A 162 -15.18 6.45 -22.79
CA ARG A 162 -16.30 5.72 -23.38
C ARG A 162 -16.32 4.30 -22.84
N GLY A 163 -17.49 3.85 -22.36
CA GLY A 163 -17.63 2.56 -21.68
C GLY A 163 -17.17 2.60 -20.24
N ILE A 164 -17.75 1.77 -19.39
CA ILE A 164 -17.44 1.68 -17.94
C ILE A 164 -16.86 0.31 -17.56
N ASP A 165 -16.87 -0.66 -18.47
CA ASP A 165 -16.19 -1.94 -18.31
C ASP A 165 -14.74 -1.81 -18.78
N PHE A 166 -13.83 -1.53 -17.87
CA PHE A 166 -12.41 -1.34 -18.17
C PHE A 166 -11.69 -2.62 -18.62
N THR A 167 -12.29 -3.79 -18.45
CA THR A 167 -11.77 -5.05 -19.00
C THR A 167 -12.09 -5.24 -20.47
N SER A 168 -13.04 -4.47 -21.00
CA SER A 168 -13.43 -4.50 -22.39
C SER A 168 -12.41 -3.79 -23.29
N TYR A 169 -12.05 -4.42 -24.40
CA TYR A 169 -11.18 -3.82 -25.43
C TYR A 169 -11.81 -2.59 -26.15
N ARG A 170 -13.11 -2.34 -25.95
CA ARG A 170 -13.81 -1.19 -26.53
C ARG A 170 -13.79 0.04 -25.61
N THR A 171 -13.52 -0.16 -24.32
CA THR A 171 -13.48 0.91 -23.35
C THR A 171 -12.23 1.76 -23.55
N THR A 172 -12.44 3.06 -23.51
CA THR A 172 -11.35 4.06 -23.47
C THR A 172 -11.62 5.02 -22.33
N ALA A 173 -10.60 5.36 -21.58
CA ALA A 173 -10.66 6.35 -20.53
C ALA A 173 -9.36 7.13 -20.45
N SER A 174 -9.43 8.40 -20.11
CA SER A 174 -8.28 9.23 -19.76
C SER A 174 -8.61 9.99 -18.49
N LEU A 175 -7.68 10.02 -17.56
CA LEU A 175 -7.73 10.73 -16.29
C LEU A 175 -6.54 11.67 -16.18
N LYS A 176 -6.78 12.90 -15.75
CA LYS A 176 -5.73 13.84 -15.35
C LYS A 176 -6.10 14.42 -14.00
N ALA A 177 -5.22 14.27 -13.02
CA ALA A 177 -5.40 14.84 -11.69
C ALA A 177 -4.16 15.65 -11.29
N SER A 178 -4.38 16.76 -10.59
CA SER A 178 -3.33 17.62 -10.10
C SER A 178 -3.65 18.05 -8.68
N LEU A 179 -2.77 17.72 -7.73
CA LEU A 179 -2.84 18.16 -6.35
C LEU A 179 -1.97 19.42 -6.19
N GLN A 180 -2.64 20.57 -6.08
CA GLN A 180 -1.98 21.87 -5.89
C GLN A 180 -1.59 22.07 -4.42
N SER A 181 -2.47 21.69 -3.47
CA SER A 181 -2.22 21.78 -2.04
C SER A 181 -3.04 20.77 -1.27
N LEU A 182 -2.42 20.11 -0.31
CA LEU A 182 -3.04 19.29 0.71
C LEU A 182 -2.32 19.52 2.04
N HIS A 183 -3.05 19.99 3.04
CA HIS A 183 -2.54 20.10 4.39
C HIS A 183 -2.91 18.83 5.17
N TYR A 184 -1.90 17.99 5.48
CA TYR A 184 -2.04 16.75 6.22
C TYR A 184 -1.17 16.74 7.48
N GLY A 185 -1.78 16.78 8.65
CA GLY A 185 -1.06 16.91 9.91
C GLY A 185 -0.17 18.15 9.92
N ARG A 186 1.13 17.94 10.04
CA ARG A 186 2.15 18.99 9.93
C ARG A 186 2.70 19.19 8.52
N TYR A 187 2.25 18.39 7.57
CA TYR A 187 2.81 18.37 6.21
C TYR A 187 1.96 19.19 5.24
N GLN A 188 2.64 19.98 4.41
CA GLN A 188 2.06 20.61 3.25
C GLN A 188 2.51 19.87 2.00
N ILE A 189 1.60 19.15 1.37
CA ILE A 189 1.84 18.34 0.18
C ILE A 189 1.32 19.09 -1.03
N SER A 190 2.15 19.23 -2.06
CA SER A 190 1.80 19.96 -3.30
C SER A 190 2.57 19.41 -4.48
N GLY A 191 2.25 19.87 -5.70
CA GLY A 191 3.02 19.55 -6.89
C GLY A 191 2.99 18.08 -7.28
N ILE A 192 1.83 17.40 -7.06
CA ILE A 192 1.63 16.01 -7.50
C ILE A 192 0.69 16.02 -8.72
N GLU A 193 1.14 15.42 -9.80
CA GLU A 193 0.37 15.22 -11.01
C GLU A 193 0.22 13.71 -11.29
N VAL A 194 -0.99 13.31 -11.65
CA VAL A 194 -1.32 11.93 -12.05
C VAL A 194 -2.03 11.98 -13.39
N THR A 195 -1.54 11.21 -14.33
CA THR A 195 -2.24 10.94 -15.60
C THR A 195 -2.47 9.44 -15.74
N GLY A 196 -3.61 9.06 -16.27
CA GLY A 196 -3.94 7.66 -16.49
C GLY A 196 -4.76 7.49 -17.76
N ASP A 197 -4.49 6.43 -18.50
CA ASP A 197 -5.22 6.09 -19.72
C ASP A 197 -5.59 4.61 -19.70
N VAL A 198 -6.76 4.30 -20.24
CA VAL A 198 -7.20 2.94 -20.50
C VAL A 198 -7.55 2.82 -21.97
N LYS A 199 -6.91 1.89 -22.66
CA LYS A 199 -7.18 1.57 -24.05
C LYS A 199 -6.86 0.10 -24.33
N ASN A 200 -7.75 -0.59 -25.04
CA ASN A 200 -7.55 -2.02 -25.35
C ASN A 200 -7.33 -2.88 -24.08
N ALA A 201 -8.08 -2.60 -23.00
CA ALA A 201 -7.92 -3.24 -21.70
C ALA A 201 -6.50 -3.14 -21.09
N LEU A 202 -5.69 -2.19 -21.55
CA LEU A 202 -4.41 -1.81 -20.97
C LEU A 202 -4.58 -0.47 -20.23
N ALA A 203 -4.35 -0.48 -18.95
CA ALA A 203 -4.24 0.73 -18.13
C ALA A 203 -2.78 1.18 -18.09
N THR A 204 -2.55 2.45 -18.34
CA THR A 204 -1.26 3.10 -18.11
C THR A 204 -1.46 4.24 -17.13
N ALA A 205 -0.50 4.47 -16.26
CA ALA A 205 -0.52 5.58 -15.32
C ALA A 205 0.87 6.21 -15.21
N ARG A 206 0.90 7.51 -15.08
CA ARG A 206 2.11 8.28 -14.76
C ARG A 206 1.83 9.17 -13.57
N LEU A 207 2.73 9.14 -12.58
CA LEU A 207 2.73 10.04 -11.43
C LEU A 207 4.02 10.83 -11.44
N VAL A 208 3.90 12.15 -11.27
CA VAL A 208 5.02 13.06 -11.06
C VAL A 208 4.79 13.79 -9.76
N SER A 209 5.78 13.82 -8.90
CA SER A 209 5.79 14.60 -7.68
C SER A 209 7.03 15.49 -7.63
N ASP A 210 6.83 16.78 -7.52
CA ASP A 210 7.88 17.77 -7.24
C ASP A 210 7.69 18.38 -5.83
N ASN A 211 7.24 17.57 -4.91
CA ASN A 211 7.05 17.95 -3.52
C ASN A 211 8.39 17.97 -2.77
N ARG A 212 8.54 18.90 -1.81
CA ARG A 212 9.77 18.98 -0.99
C ARG A 212 10.07 17.68 -0.23
N LEU A 213 9.03 16.97 0.23
CA LEU A 213 9.16 15.70 0.98
C LEU A 213 9.47 14.52 0.07
N LEU A 214 8.93 14.55 -1.16
CA LEU A 214 9.05 13.45 -2.10
C LEU A 214 9.11 13.98 -3.54
N LYS A 215 10.28 13.87 -4.19
CA LYS A 215 10.41 14.08 -5.64
C LYS A 215 10.53 12.75 -6.34
N MET A 216 9.59 12.47 -7.23
CA MET A 216 9.57 11.20 -7.94
C MET A 216 8.85 11.26 -9.28
N ASN A 217 9.21 10.33 -10.16
CA ASN A 217 8.45 9.95 -11.34
C ASN A 217 8.12 8.46 -11.23
N ALA A 218 6.87 8.09 -11.49
CA ALA A 218 6.47 6.70 -11.60
C ALA A 218 5.65 6.48 -12.86
N ASN A 219 5.88 5.35 -13.53
CA ASN A 219 5.09 4.90 -14.67
C ASN A 219 4.63 3.48 -14.38
N ALA A 220 3.36 3.21 -14.60
CA ALA A 220 2.76 1.90 -14.40
C ALA A 220 1.96 1.47 -15.63
N GLU A 221 1.99 0.18 -15.93
CA GLU A 221 1.18 -0.47 -16.95
C GLU A 221 0.51 -1.69 -16.34
N TYR A 222 -0.76 -1.92 -16.66
CA TYR A 222 -1.51 -3.06 -16.15
C TYR A 222 -2.54 -3.55 -17.17
N HIS A 223 -2.54 -4.86 -17.47
CA HIS A 223 -3.49 -5.50 -18.36
C HIS A 223 -4.75 -5.93 -17.61
N LEU A 224 -5.82 -5.17 -17.77
CA LEU A 224 -7.08 -5.32 -17.01
C LEU A 224 -7.88 -6.58 -17.35
N ALA A 225 -7.78 -7.09 -18.61
CA ALA A 225 -8.54 -8.25 -19.05
C ALA A 225 -7.93 -9.60 -18.67
N LYS A 226 -6.76 -9.62 -18.01
CA LYS A 226 -6.11 -10.88 -17.64
C LYS A 226 -6.54 -11.35 -16.25
N PRO A 227 -6.76 -12.66 -16.04
CA PRO A 227 -7.19 -13.22 -14.76
C PRO A 227 -6.04 -13.33 -13.73
N TYR A 228 -4.85 -12.85 -14.08
CA TYR A 228 -3.66 -12.80 -13.22
C TYR A 228 -3.01 -11.43 -13.36
N MET A 229 -2.25 -11.03 -12.36
CA MET A 229 -1.53 -9.77 -12.40
C MET A 229 -0.52 -9.77 -13.55
N ASP A 230 -0.69 -8.83 -14.48
CA ASP A 230 0.16 -8.63 -15.65
C ASP A 230 0.41 -7.13 -15.80
N GLY A 231 1.56 -6.70 -15.33
CA GLY A 231 1.88 -5.27 -15.30
C GLY A 231 3.35 -5.01 -15.05
N LYS A 232 3.69 -3.73 -15.17
CA LYS A 232 5.02 -3.18 -14.93
C LYS A 232 4.90 -1.87 -14.15
N LEU A 233 5.83 -1.64 -13.23
CA LEU A 233 6.00 -0.40 -12.50
C LEU A 233 7.48 0.01 -12.59
N ASP A 234 7.72 1.22 -13.09
CA ASP A 234 9.02 1.88 -13.06
C ASP A 234 8.89 3.14 -12.20
N MET A 235 9.76 3.28 -11.20
CA MET A 235 9.75 4.40 -10.27
C MET A 235 11.17 4.96 -10.12
N ASP A 236 11.30 6.26 -10.29
CA ASP A 236 12.52 7.02 -10.04
C ASP A 236 12.24 8.03 -8.93
N VAL A 237 12.79 7.78 -7.76
CA VAL A 237 12.73 8.68 -6.60
C VAL A 237 14.05 9.41 -6.51
N THR A 238 14.03 10.72 -6.77
CA THR A 238 15.22 11.57 -6.72
C THR A 238 15.43 12.21 -5.35
N GLN A 239 14.35 12.31 -4.55
CA GLN A 239 14.41 12.83 -3.18
C GLN A 239 13.26 12.23 -2.34
N LEU A 240 13.60 11.68 -1.19
CA LEU A 240 12.67 11.36 -0.12
C LEU A 240 13.30 11.76 1.21
N ASP A 241 12.62 12.66 1.93
CA ASP A 241 13.12 13.20 3.21
C ASP A 241 12.56 12.40 4.39
N LEU A 242 13.33 11.40 4.85
CA LEU A 242 12.94 10.55 5.98
C LEU A 242 12.94 11.28 7.33
N TYR A 243 13.74 12.34 7.48
CA TYR A 243 13.79 13.12 8.72
C TYR A 243 12.54 14.00 8.84
N GLU A 244 12.22 14.75 7.80
CA GLU A 244 10.99 15.55 7.76
C GLU A 244 9.73 14.67 7.93
N LEU A 245 9.76 13.44 7.42
CA LEU A 245 8.69 12.44 7.62
C LEU A 245 8.66 11.83 9.03
N GLY A 246 9.64 12.14 9.88
CA GLY A 246 9.75 11.60 11.25
C GLY A 246 10.15 10.13 11.33
N ILE A 247 10.65 9.56 10.24
CA ILE A 247 11.12 8.16 10.15
C ILE A 247 12.58 8.06 10.63
N ALA A 248 13.44 9.00 10.21
CA ALA A 248 14.81 9.05 10.66
C ALA A 248 14.95 9.98 11.88
N PRO A 249 15.75 9.61 12.91
CA PRO A 249 15.94 10.44 14.11
C PRO A 249 16.80 11.69 13.87
N LYS A 250 17.58 11.70 12.79
CA LYS A 250 18.46 12.80 12.37
C LYS A 250 18.41 12.93 10.85
N PRO A 251 18.71 14.12 10.28
CA PRO A 251 18.83 14.28 8.83
C PRO A 251 19.86 13.29 8.26
N LEU A 252 19.53 12.68 7.12
CA LEU A 252 20.48 11.84 6.39
C LEU A 252 21.56 12.72 5.73
N LYS A 253 22.77 12.18 5.57
CA LYS A 253 23.88 12.85 4.88
C LYS A 253 23.51 13.30 3.46
N TYR A 254 22.70 12.51 2.78
CA TYR A 254 22.13 12.79 1.46
C TYR A 254 20.65 12.44 1.43
N PRO A 255 19.83 13.09 0.59
CA PRO A 255 18.46 12.68 0.37
C PRO A 255 18.39 11.21 -0.06
N LEU A 256 17.36 10.51 0.38
CA LEU A 256 17.11 9.16 -0.08
C LEU A 256 16.65 9.22 -1.55
N ALA A 257 17.44 8.60 -2.42
CA ALA A 257 17.15 8.49 -3.85
C ALA A 257 17.31 7.04 -4.30
N PHE A 258 16.39 6.56 -5.15
CA PHE A 258 16.44 5.19 -5.66
C PHE A 258 15.63 5.04 -6.95
N ASN A 259 16.02 4.05 -7.73
CA ASN A 259 15.24 3.56 -8.86
C ASN A 259 14.65 2.20 -8.49
N PHE A 260 13.39 1.99 -8.79
CA PHE A 260 12.67 0.74 -8.56
C PHE A 260 11.93 0.33 -9.82
N THR A 261 12.14 -0.91 -10.24
CA THR A 261 11.39 -1.55 -11.32
C THR A 261 10.75 -2.83 -10.80
N ALA A 262 9.48 -3.02 -11.09
CA ALA A 262 8.77 -4.27 -10.81
C ALA A 262 8.02 -4.72 -12.07
N GLU A 263 8.09 -5.99 -12.38
CA GLU A 263 7.35 -6.64 -13.46
C GLU A 263 6.70 -7.90 -12.92
N ALA A 264 5.40 -8.04 -13.13
CA ALA A 264 4.64 -9.25 -12.83
C ALA A 264 3.99 -9.77 -14.11
N ARG A 265 4.16 -11.05 -14.40
CA ARG A 265 3.56 -11.76 -15.53
C ARG A 265 2.92 -13.06 -15.01
N ARG A 266 2.33 -13.82 -15.93
CA ARG A 266 1.69 -15.10 -15.61
C ARG A 266 2.63 -16.10 -14.90
N ASP A 267 3.87 -16.15 -15.30
CA ASP A 267 4.86 -17.17 -14.94
C ASP A 267 6.13 -16.61 -14.29
N ARG A 268 6.22 -15.30 -14.14
CA ARG A 268 7.40 -14.66 -13.54
C ARG A 268 7.08 -13.35 -12.85
N ILE A 269 7.86 -13.09 -11.83
CA ILE A 269 7.95 -11.80 -11.13
C ILE A 269 9.41 -11.40 -11.13
N PHE A 270 9.67 -10.15 -11.36
CA PHE A 270 10.98 -9.56 -11.25
C PHE A 270 10.87 -8.20 -10.57
N THR A 271 11.72 -7.94 -9.57
CA THR A 271 11.89 -6.60 -9.01
C THR A 271 13.36 -6.25 -8.93
N HIS A 272 13.67 -5.01 -9.21
CA HIS A 272 15.01 -4.46 -9.14
C HIS A 272 14.96 -3.09 -8.47
N LEU A 273 15.81 -2.90 -7.46
CA LEU A 273 15.99 -1.61 -6.79
C LEU A 273 17.47 -1.25 -6.79
N THR A 274 17.77 -0.03 -7.17
CA THR A 274 19.11 0.56 -7.04
C THR A 274 19.03 1.86 -6.26
N ALA A 275 19.93 2.02 -5.28
CA ALA A 275 19.99 3.22 -4.44
C ALA A 275 21.46 3.48 -4.05
N GLY A 276 22.12 4.39 -4.75
CA GLY A 276 23.57 4.54 -4.64
C GLY A 276 24.28 3.26 -5.08
N ASP A 277 25.14 2.71 -4.22
CA ASP A 277 25.84 1.43 -4.46
C ASP A 277 25.03 0.20 -3.98
N MET A 278 23.84 0.40 -3.42
CA MET A 278 22.93 -0.70 -3.05
C MET A 278 22.17 -1.21 -4.26
N LYS A 279 22.11 -2.53 -4.40
CA LYS A 279 21.29 -3.24 -5.39
C LYS A 279 20.50 -4.33 -4.70
N LEU A 280 19.21 -4.39 -4.98
CA LEU A 280 18.31 -5.43 -4.51
C LEU A 280 17.56 -6.03 -5.69
N ASN A 281 17.54 -7.35 -5.78
CA ASN A 281 16.80 -8.08 -6.79
C ASN A 281 15.95 -9.17 -6.14
N LEU A 282 14.73 -9.30 -6.62
CA LEU A 282 13.86 -10.43 -6.34
C LEU A 282 13.37 -10.99 -7.68
N SER A 283 13.46 -12.28 -7.86
CA SER A 283 12.86 -12.97 -9.01
C SER A 283 12.11 -14.21 -8.53
N ALA A 284 10.93 -14.47 -9.08
CA ALA A 284 10.14 -15.66 -8.81
C ALA A 284 9.59 -16.25 -10.11
N ARG A 285 9.48 -17.58 -10.18
CA ARG A 285 8.91 -18.32 -11.31
C ARG A 285 7.46 -18.69 -11.02
N SER A 286 6.61 -17.68 -10.94
CA SER A 286 5.16 -17.83 -10.74
C SER A 286 4.45 -16.53 -11.03
N SER A 287 3.11 -16.54 -11.09
CA SER A 287 2.32 -15.32 -10.97
C SER A 287 2.37 -14.78 -9.53
N LEU A 288 2.06 -13.50 -9.35
CA LEU A 288 2.05 -12.87 -8.02
C LEU A 288 1.06 -13.55 -7.07
N ASP A 289 -0.15 -13.84 -7.55
CA ASP A 289 -1.18 -14.52 -6.73
C ASP A 289 -0.73 -15.90 -6.27
N LYS A 290 -0.05 -16.64 -7.16
CA LYS A 290 0.50 -17.96 -6.83
C LYS A 290 1.65 -17.84 -5.84
N LEU A 291 2.54 -16.86 -6.01
CA LEU A 291 3.65 -16.60 -5.09
C LEU A 291 3.13 -16.29 -3.68
N ILE A 292 2.14 -15.40 -3.56
CA ILE A 292 1.53 -15.04 -2.27
C ILE A 292 0.91 -16.28 -1.60
N LYS A 293 0.11 -17.05 -2.35
CA LYS A 293 -0.52 -18.27 -1.82
C LYS A 293 0.48 -19.32 -1.39
N GLN A 294 1.53 -19.55 -2.18
CA GLN A 294 2.59 -20.51 -1.82
C GLN A 294 3.39 -20.03 -0.60
N SER A 295 3.70 -18.73 -0.52
CA SER A 295 4.40 -18.18 0.65
C SER A 295 3.56 -18.29 1.94
N ALA A 296 2.25 -18.04 1.86
CA ALA A 296 1.35 -18.23 2.99
C ALA A 296 1.26 -19.71 3.39
N HIS A 297 1.10 -20.61 2.42
CA HIS A 297 1.08 -22.05 2.66
C HIS A 297 2.38 -22.56 3.30
N PHE A 298 3.54 -22.10 2.81
CA PHE A 298 4.82 -22.42 3.43
C PHE A 298 4.89 -21.96 4.90
N ALA A 299 4.43 -20.73 5.17
CA ALA A 299 4.38 -20.21 6.54
C ALA A 299 3.49 -21.06 7.45
N ASP A 300 2.31 -21.48 6.95
CA ASP A 300 1.38 -22.34 7.69
C ASP A 300 1.99 -23.72 7.98
N VAL A 301 2.67 -24.34 7.00
CA VAL A 301 3.36 -25.63 7.16
C VAL A 301 4.47 -25.49 8.19
N LEU A 302 5.29 -24.44 8.08
CA LEU A 302 6.39 -24.19 9.01
C LEU A 302 5.90 -24.01 10.46
N VAL A 303 4.88 -23.19 10.67
CA VAL A 303 4.29 -22.96 12.00
C VAL A 303 3.75 -24.28 12.59
N LYS A 304 2.99 -25.05 11.81
CA LYS A 304 2.47 -26.35 12.27
C LYS A 304 3.57 -27.34 12.67
N GLN A 305 4.68 -27.36 11.93
CA GLN A 305 5.81 -28.25 12.24
C GLN A 305 6.58 -27.79 13.47
N ILE A 306 6.75 -26.45 13.64
CA ILE A 306 7.35 -25.90 14.86
C ILE A 306 6.51 -26.23 16.09
N ASP A 307 5.18 -26.10 16.01
CA ASP A 307 4.27 -26.44 17.11
C ASP A 307 4.35 -27.94 17.47
N LYS A 308 4.56 -28.80 16.48
CA LYS A 308 4.77 -30.25 16.68
C LYS A 308 6.18 -30.60 17.14
N LYS A 309 7.12 -29.62 17.15
CA LYS A 309 8.56 -29.82 17.44
C LYS A 309 9.21 -30.88 16.52
N GLU A 310 8.79 -30.93 15.28
CA GLU A 310 9.26 -31.88 14.27
C GLU A 310 9.28 -31.19 12.90
N LEU A 311 10.39 -31.32 12.17
CA LEU A 311 10.55 -30.71 10.86
C LEU A 311 10.55 -31.82 9.78
N ASP A 312 9.48 -31.91 9.00
CA ASP A 312 9.47 -32.67 7.76
C ASP A 312 10.06 -31.84 6.61
N HIS A 313 11.33 -32.08 6.30
CA HIS A 313 12.03 -31.35 5.24
C HIS A 313 11.42 -31.61 3.86
N GLY A 314 10.79 -32.75 3.62
CA GLY A 314 10.08 -33.06 2.39
C GLY A 314 8.88 -32.17 2.22
N GLU A 315 7.96 -32.14 3.21
CA GLU A 315 6.76 -31.30 3.22
C GLU A 315 7.12 -29.79 3.14
N LEU A 316 8.13 -29.35 3.91
CA LEU A 316 8.61 -27.97 3.86
C LEU A 316 9.10 -27.59 2.46
N ARG A 317 9.85 -28.45 1.79
CA ARG A 317 10.36 -28.17 0.44
C ARG A 317 9.25 -28.12 -0.59
N GLU A 318 8.28 -29.03 -0.55
CA GLU A 318 7.13 -29.02 -1.46
C GLU A 318 6.31 -27.73 -1.34
N ALA A 319 6.23 -27.16 -0.15
CA ALA A 319 5.55 -25.90 0.11
C ALA A 319 6.33 -24.65 -0.36
N LEU A 320 7.64 -24.76 -0.65
CA LEU A 320 8.47 -23.60 -1.00
C LEU A 320 8.07 -22.95 -2.33
N PRO A 321 8.00 -21.63 -2.38
CA PRO A 321 7.94 -20.91 -3.67
C PRO A 321 9.29 -20.98 -4.39
N THR A 322 9.27 -20.95 -5.72
CA THR A 322 10.50 -20.81 -6.52
C THR A 322 10.85 -19.33 -6.65
N ALA A 323 11.77 -18.86 -5.83
CA ALA A 323 12.19 -17.47 -5.78
C ALA A 323 13.69 -17.32 -5.45
N ILE A 324 14.28 -16.24 -5.92
CA ILE A 324 15.66 -15.85 -5.61
C ILE A 324 15.65 -14.39 -5.19
N PHE A 325 16.22 -14.11 -4.04
CA PHE A 325 16.49 -12.78 -3.51
C PHE A 325 17.97 -12.54 -3.44
N SER A 326 18.43 -11.35 -3.85
CA SER A 326 19.80 -10.91 -3.65
C SER A 326 19.85 -9.43 -3.29
N MET A 327 20.74 -9.08 -2.39
CA MET A 327 21.05 -7.72 -1.98
C MET A 327 22.56 -7.56 -1.86
N SER A 328 23.07 -6.44 -2.35
CA SER A 328 24.43 -5.97 -2.10
C SER A 328 24.39 -4.50 -1.78
N ALA A 329 25.15 -4.05 -0.80
CA ALA A 329 25.23 -2.66 -0.39
C ALA A 329 26.64 -2.34 0.12
N GLY A 330 27.22 -1.25 -0.34
CA GLY A 330 28.46 -0.68 0.19
C GLY A 330 28.18 0.45 1.18
N LYS A 331 28.97 1.52 1.15
CA LYS A 331 28.90 2.64 2.10
C LYS A 331 28.05 3.82 1.59
N GLU A 332 27.82 3.90 0.29
CA GLU A 332 27.24 5.08 -0.37
C GLU A 332 25.80 4.78 -0.83
N ASN A 333 24.92 4.49 0.13
CA ASN A 333 23.52 4.19 -0.12
C ASN A 333 22.62 4.61 1.06
N PRO A 334 21.30 4.70 0.84
CA PRO A 334 20.34 5.12 1.88
C PRO A 334 20.34 4.25 3.14
N LEU A 335 20.57 2.94 3.01
CA LEU A 335 20.64 2.04 4.16
C LEU A 335 21.84 2.38 5.05
N ALA A 336 23.02 2.59 4.45
CA ALA A 336 24.23 2.98 5.18
C ALA A 336 24.04 4.35 5.85
N TYR A 337 23.43 5.32 5.16
CA TYR A 337 23.16 6.66 5.71
C TYR A 337 22.16 6.61 6.87
N TYR A 338 21.10 5.80 6.75
CA TYR A 338 20.14 5.61 7.85
C TYR A 338 20.77 4.94 9.05
N LEU A 339 21.56 3.87 8.87
CA LEU A 339 22.26 3.19 9.96
C LEU A 339 23.29 4.09 10.63
N ALA A 340 23.95 4.98 9.88
CA ALA A 340 24.87 5.96 10.44
C ALA A 340 24.16 6.95 11.41
N THR A 341 22.86 7.21 11.26
CA THR A 341 22.10 8.02 12.24
C THR A 341 21.94 7.33 13.60
N LYS A 342 22.21 6.01 13.65
CA LYS A 342 22.17 5.15 14.84
C LYS A 342 23.56 4.69 15.28
N ASP A 343 24.62 5.36 14.79
CA ASP A 343 26.01 5.05 15.06
C ASP A 343 26.43 3.62 14.61
N ILE A 344 25.75 3.10 13.57
CA ILE A 344 26.05 1.81 12.92
C ILE A 344 26.66 2.09 11.56
N ALA A 345 27.80 1.48 11.26
CA ALA A 345 28.47 1.56 9.96
C ALA A 345 29.01 0.20 9.52
N PHE A 346 29.10 -0.02 8.23
CA PHE A 346 29.69 -1.23 7.63
C PHE A 346 30.45 -0.87 6.35
N HIS A 347 31.31 -1.77 5.89
CA HIS A 347 32.00 -1.61 4.61
C HIS A 347 31.13 -2.10 3.46
N ASP A 348 30.64 -3.31 3.56
CA ASP A 348 29.71 -3.92 2.60
C ASP A 348 28.86 -4.99 3.27
N VAL A 349 27.66 -5.19 2.68
CA VAL A 349 26.71 -6.24 3.02
C VAL A 349 26.34 -6.99 1.75
N GLY A 350 26.40 -8.32 1.82
CA GLY A 350 25.95 -9.20 0.76
C GLY A 350 24.96 -10.22 1.28
N VAL A 351 23.82 -10.36 0.59
CA VAL A 351 22.80 -11.36 0.91
C VAL A 351 22.34 -12.02 -0.38
N LYS A 352 22.28 -13.34 -0.40
CA LYS A 352 21.70 -14.11 -1.49
C LYS A 352 20.96 -15.30 -0.93
N PHE A 353 19.65 -15.34 -1.15
CA PHE A 353 18.78 -16.45 -0.77
C PHE A 353 17.99 -16.93 -1.97
N GLY A 354 17.80 -18.22 -2.04
CA GLY A 354 16.94 -18.84 -3.02
C GLY A 354 16.15 -19.97 -2.41
N THR A 355 14.94 -20.19 -2.93
CA THR A 355 14.02 -21.24 -2.51
C THR A 355 13.43 -21.94 -3.73
N ALA A 356 13.29 -23.24 -3.68
CA ALA A 356 12.51 -24.02 -4.64
C ALA A 356 12.23 -25.42 -4.09
N PRO A 357 11.13 -26.09 -4.50
CA PRO A 357 10.85 -27.46 -4.11
C PRO A 357 12.00 -28.45 -4.46
N ASP A 358 12.63 -28.26 -5.60
CA ASP A 358 13.66 -29.18 -6.11
C ASP A 358 14.95 -29.16 -5.29
N TRP A 359 15.35 -28.00 -4.76
CA TRP A 359 16.65 -27.83 -4.10
C TRP A 359 16.58 -27.18 -2.70
N GLY A 360 15.36 -26.96 -2.18
CA GLY A 360 15.13 -26.45 -0.82
C GLY A 360 15.51 -24.99 -0.64
N ILE A 361 15.90 -24.61 0.57
CA ILE A 361 16.38 -23.28 0.96
C ILE A 361 17.90 -23.28 0.85
N ASN A 362 18.44 -22.32 0.07
CA ASN A 362 19.86 -22.06 -0.02
C ASN A 362 20.13 -20.58 0.14
N GLY A 363 21.07 -20.23 1.00
CA GLY A 363 21.34 -18.85 1.26
C GLY A 363 22.74 -18.59 1.81
N LYS A 364 23.20 -17.37 1.59
CA LYS A 364 24.40 -16.81 2.21
C LYS A 364 24.21 -15.34 2.49
N ALA A 365 24.77 -14.89 3.61
CA ALA A 365 24.84 -13.49 4.00
C ALA A 365 26.23 -13.18 4.54
N SER A 366 26.73 -11.99 4.30
CA SER A 366 27.96 -11.48 4.89
C SER A 366 27.89 -10.00 5.14
N ILE A 367 28.57 -9.56 6.19
CA ILE A 367 28.77 -8.15 6.55
C ILE A 367 30.24 -7.98 6.84
N HIS A 368 30.87 -6.97 6.22
CA HIS A 368 32.28 -6.67 6.44
C HIS A 368 32.46 -5.33 7.13
N ALA A 369 33.43 -5.29 8.08
CA ALA A 369 33.82 -4.14 8.87
C ALA A 369 32.62 -3.43 9.53
N LEU A 370 31.79 -4.19 10.23
CA LEU A 370 30.69 -3.67 11.03
C LEU A 370 31.21 -2.92 12.24
N LYS A 371 30.76 -1.67 12.42
CA LYS A 371 31.00 -0.85 13.60
C LYS A 371 29.66 -0.51 14.25
N MET A 372 29.54 -0.72 15.53
CA MET A 372 28.37 -0.36 16.34
C MET A 372 28.88 0.25 17.64
N ASP A 373 28.75 1.56 17.79
CA ASP A 373 29.32 2.30 18.91
C ASP A 373 30.83 1.98 19.08
N THR A 374 31.22 1.33 20.17
CA THR A 374 32.60 0.93 20.45
C THR A 374 33.00 -0.42 19.87
N LEU A 375 32.05 -1.26 19.45
CA LEU A 375 32.28 -2.60 18.92
C LEU A 375 32.68 -2.54 17.43
N GLN A 376 33.76 -3.22 17.06
CA GLN A 376 34.18 -3.40 15.68
C GLN A 376 34.39 -4.88 15.35
N LEU A 377 33.65 -5.36 14.32
CA LEU A 377 33.72 -6.73 13.82
C LEU A 377 34.15 -6.70 12.35
N ASP A 378 35.19 -7.50 11.97
CA ASP A 378 35.73 -7.45 10.61
C ASP A 378 34.85 -8.19 9.64
N THR A 379 34.36 -9.39 9.98
CA THR A 379 33.50 -10.19 9.11
C THR A 379 32.48 -10.97 9.92
N ILE A 380 31.24 -10.85 9.54
CA ILE A 380 30.14 -11.71 9.98
C ILE A 380 29.65 -12.46 8.74
N TYR A 381 29.46 -13.76 8.84
CA TYR A 381 28.95 -14.56 7.73
C TYR A 381 27.93 -15.60 8.20
N PHE A 382 27.03 -15.94 7.30
CA PHE A 382 26.01 -16.96 7.51
C PHE A 382 25.71 -17.68 6.19
N THR A 383 25.53 -19.00 6.27
CA THR A 383 25.07 -19.84 5.16
C THR A 383 24.01 -20.82 5.64
N VAL A 384 23.05 -21.09 4.77
CA VAL A 384 22.02 -22.11 4.98
C VAL A 384 21.88 -22.96 3.73
N LYS A 385 21.75 -24.26 3.90
CA LYS A 385 21.51 -25.20 2.82
C LYS A 385 20.56 -26.30 3.31
N GLN A 386 19.47 -26.48 2.61
CA GLN A 386 18.48 -27.53 2.88
C GLN A 386 18.57 -28.61 1.79
N ASP A 387 18.59 -29.87 2.19
CA ASP A 387 18.35 -31.02 1.33
C ASP A 387 17.02 -31.72 1.72
N THR A 388 16.83 -32.98 1.30
CA THR A 388 15.59 -33.73 1.55
C THR A 388 15.43 -34.18 3.01
N THR A 389 16.49 -34.23 3.78
CA THR A 389 16.54 -34.85 5.11
C THR A 389 17.02 -33.92 6.21
N ARG A 390 17.64 -32.80 5.84
CA ARG A 390 18.25 -31.90 6.81
C ARG A 390 18.37 -30.47 6.28
N MET A 391 18.55 -29.55 7.21
CA MET A 391 18.99 -28.18 6.97
C MET A 391 20.33 -27.95 7.66
N SER A 392 21.35 -27.60 6.90
CA SER A 392 22.68 -27.29 7.41
C SER A 392 22.84 -25.78 7.52
N LEU A 393 23.30 -25.31 8.67
CA LEU A 393 23.56 -23.92 9.01
C LEU A 393 25.04 -23.76 9.32
N HIS A 394 25.66 -22.73 8.81
CA HIS A 394 27.05 -22.42 9.13
C HIS A 394 27.22 -20.90 9.20
N GLY A 395 27.85 -20.39 10.25
CA GLY A 395 28.07 -18.98 10.40
C GLY A 395 29.16 -18.65 11.40
N GLY A 396 29.48 -17.38 11.52
CA GLY A 396 30.48 -16.95 12.50
C GLY A 396 30.86 -15.50 12.36
N VAL A 397 31.78 -15.12 13.26
CA VAL A 397 32.39 -13.81 13.35
C VAL A 397 33.92 -14.00 13.32
N ILE A 398 34.59 -13.22 12.50
CA ILE A 398 36.06 -13.23 12.37
C ILE A 398 36.54 -11.82 12.60
N ASN A 399 37.43 -11.64 13.59
CA ASN A 399 38.24 -10.46 13.75
C ASN A 399 39.71 -10.83 13.46
N GLY A 400 40.23 -10.30 12.36
CA GLY A 400 41.58 -10.60 11.88
C GLY A 400 42.69 -9.83 12.61
N PRO A 401 43.97 -10.08 12.25
CA PRO A 401 45.10 -9.47 12.92
C PRO A 401 45.18 -7.93 12.86
N LYS A 402 44.42 -7.32 11.93
CA LYS A 402 44.34 -5.85 11.80
C LYS A 402 43.19 -5.22 12.58
N ASN A 403 42.36 -6.04 13.29
CA ASN A 403 41.30 -5.51 14.13
C ASN A 403 41.89 -4.76 15.31
N PRO A 404 41.47 -3.51 15.60
CA PRO A 404 42.07 -2.70 16.65
C PRO A 404 41.68 -3.14 18.08
N GLN A 405 40.70 -4.02 18.24
CA GLN A 405 40.16 -4.42 19.53
C GLN A 405 40.67 -5.79 19.97
N ILE A 406 40.22 -6.84 19.28
CA ILE A 406 40.51 -8.22 19.65
C ILE A 406 40.57 -9.09 18.42
N VAL A 407 41.57 -9.96 18.33
CA VAL A 407 41.70 -10.97 17.30
C VAL A 407 41.08 -12.27 17.75
N PHE A 408 40.07 -12.76 17.04
CA PHE A 408 39.40 -14.03 17.33
C PHE A 408 38.67 -14.54 16.13
N LYS A 409 38.30 -15.82 16.17
CA LYS A 409 37.34 -16.43 15.27
C LYS A 409 36.32 -17.22 16.08
N SER A 410 35.06 -16.89 15.92
CA SER A 410 33.95 -17.66 16.48
C SER A 410 33.11 -18.18 15.33
N SER A 411 32.78 -19.46 15.35
CA SER A 411 31.95 -20.09 14.34
C SER A 411 30.98 -21.07 14.96
N PHE A 412 29.88 -21.27 14.27
CA PHE A 412 28.93 -22.33 14.56
C PHE A 412 28.65 -23.15 13.29
N ALA A 413 28.43 -24.42 13.47
CA ALA A 413 27.88 -25.32 12.48
C ALA A 413 26.69 -26.04 13.08
N GLY A 414 25.56 -26.09 12.37
CA GLY A 414 24.34 -26.73 12.84
C GLY A 414 23.74 -27.60 11.76
N GLU A 415 23.14 -28.71 12.17
CA GLU A 415 22.31 -29.55 11.35
C GLU A 415 20.95 -29.71 12.04
N ILE A 416 19.88 -29.41 11.34
CA ILE A 416 18.52 -29.64 11.77
C ILE A 416 17.96 -30.78 10.92
N ARG A 417 17.63 -31.90 11.56
CA ARG A 417 16.99 -33.06 10.96
C ARG A 417 15.51 -33.08 11.35
N ASN A 418 14.79 -34.14 11.01
CA ASN A 418 13.34 -34.19 11.26
C ASN A 418 12.99 -34.10 12.76
N ASP A 419 13.76 -34.73 13.62
CA ASP A 419 13.48 -34.90 15.05
C ASP A 419 14.63 -34.46 15.97
N ASP A 420 15.76 -34.05 15.43
CA ASP A 420 16.88 -33.55 16.20
C ASP A 420 17.56 -32.34 15.56
N ALA A 421 18.19 -31.54 16.39
CA ALA A 421 19.07 -30.45 15.95
C ALA A 421 20.40 -30.57 16.68
N GLU A 422 21.46 -30.52 15.92
CA GLU A 422 22.83 -30.52 16.43
C GLU A 422 23.48 -29.16 16.14
N LEU A 423 24.12 -28.56 17.12
CA LEU A 423 24.83 -27.30 17.01
C LEU A 423 26.22 -27.43 17.60
N THR A 424 27.26 -27.22 16.83
CA THR A 424 28.63 -27.13 17.28
C THR A 424 29.07 -25.67 17.29
N LEU A 425 29.63 -25.21 18.40
CA LEU A 425 30.20 -23.89 18.60
C LEU A 425 31.71 -23.99 18.79
N ARG A 426 32.47 -23.17 18.08
CA ARG A 426 33.92 -23.13 18.13
C ARG A 426 34.41 -21.69 18.29
N TYR A 427 35.32 -21.48 19.23
CA TYR A 427 36.02 -20.21 19.44
C TYR A 427 37.55 -20.46 19.37
N GLU A 428 38.24 -19.65 18.58
CA GLU A 428 39.69 -19.64 18.42
C GLU A 428 40.23 -18.25 18.82
N ASN A 429 41.32 -18.26 19.61
CA ASN A 429 41.97 -17.02 20.04
C ASN A 429 42.87 -16.43 18.93
N ALA A 430 43.60 -15.35 19.25
CA ALA A 430 44.49 -14.66 18.30
C ALA A 430 45.64 -15.53 17.75
N LYS A 431 46.00 -16.62 18.45
CA LYS A 431 47.04 -17.57 18.01
C LYS A 431 46.49 -18.72 17.15
N GLY A 432 45.15 -18.78 16.96
CA GLY A 432 44.49 -19.89 16.29
C GLY A 432 44.30 -21.11 17.22
N GLU A 433 44.52 -20.98 18.50
CA GLU A 433 44.29 -22.02 19.49
C GLU A 433 42.81 -22.08 19.82
N THR A 434 42.24 -23.29 19.86
CA THR A 434 40.85 -23.49 20.24
C THR A 434 40.68 -23.26 21.75
N GLY A 435 39.95 -22.20 22.10
CA GLY A 435 39.64 -21.90 23.49
C GLY A 435 38.34 -22.50 23.99
N VAL A 436 37.37 -22.68 23.07
CA VAL A 436 36.07 -23.32 23.36
C VAL A 436 35.65 -24.14 22.16
N LEU A 437 35.25 -25.38 22.41
CA LEU A 437 34.64 -26.26 21.45
C LEU A 437 33.60 -27.11 22.18
N PHE A 438 32.32 -26.96 21.81
CA PHE A 438 31.29 -27.82 22.37
C PHE A 438 30.15 -28.01 21.37
N GLY A 439 29.55 -29.19 21.41
CA GLY A 439 28.34 -29.55 20.71
C GLY A 439 27.12 -29.56 21.64
N VAL A 440 25.99 -29.18 21.09
CA VAL A 440 24.68 -29.30 21.74
C VAL A 440 23.77 -30.07 20.81
N ASN A 441 23.20 -31.17 21.28
CA ASN A 441 22.12 -31.87 20.61
C ASN A 441 20.79 -31.51 21.28
N VAL A 442 19.80 -31.17 20.51
CA VAL A 442 18.46 -30.78 20.97
C VAL A 442 17.45 -31.73 20.37
N ARG A 443 16.64 -32.38 21.20
CA ARG A 443 15.59 -33.32 20.80
C ARG A 443 14.29 -33.02 21.53
N PRO A 444 13.12 -33.29 20.93
CA PRO A 444 11.86 -33.31 21.68
C PRO A 444 11.92 -34.30 22.83
N LEU A 445 11.39 -33.96 24.00
CA LEU A 445 11.21 -34.90 25.11
C LEU A 445 10.20 -35.95 24.69
N VAL A 446 10.52 -37.24 24.98
CA VAL A 446 9.61 -38.35 24.80
C VAL A 446 9.14 -38.80 26.20
N GLU A 447 7.88 -38.56 26.54
CA GLU A 447 7.27 -39.00 27.79
C GLU A 447 6.26 -40.12 27.49
N GLY A 448 6.57 -41.33 27.98
CA GLY A 448 5.67 -42.49 27.92
C GLY A 448 5.14 -42.84 26.52
N ASN A 449 3.87 -42.55 26.25
CA ASN A 449 3.20 -42.87 24.98
C ASN A 449 3.12 -41.71 23.98
N GLY A 450 3.86 -40.63 24.17
CA GLY A 450 3.82 -39.44 23.27
C GLY A 450 5.01 -38.51 23.41
N LYS A 451 5.13 -37.51 22.50
CA LYS A 451 6.11 -36.41 22.62
C LYS A 451 5.69 -35.48 23.76
N GLY A 452 6.56 -35.27 24.75
CA GLY A 452 6.35 -34.34 25.84
C GLY A 452 6.46 -32.88 25.38
N ASP A 453 5.95 -31.94 26.20
CA ASP A 453 5.99 -30.50 25.89
C ASP A 453 7.36 -29.82 26.03
N GLY A 454 8.42 -30.55 26.38
CA GLY A 454 9.77 -30.07 26.59
C GLY A 454 10.75 -30.36 25.46
N LEU A 455 11.96 -29.81 25.61
CA LEU A 455 13.13 -30.13 24.80
C LEU A 455 14.22 -30.69 25.70
N ALA A 456 14.88 -31.77 25.28
CA ALA A 456 16.04 -32.35 25.93
C ALA A 456 17.31 -31.77 25.29
N PHE A 457 18.27 -31.35 26.10
CA PHE A 457 19.57 -30.83 25.67
C PHE A 457 20.65 -31.82 26.13
N THR A 458 21.50 -32.23 25.22
CA THR A 458 22.68 -33.01 25.53
C THR A 458 23.91 -32.24 25.08
N LEU A 459 24.82 -31.98 26.01
CA LEU A 459 26.14 -31.44 25.69
C LEU A 459 27.03 -32.56 25.17
N ILE A 460 27.64 -32.36 24.03
CA ILE A 460 28.58 -33.28 23.42
C ILE A 460 29.97 -32.66 23.58
N PRO A 461 30.84 -33.19 24.45
CA PRO A 461 32.23 -32.74 24.51
C PRO A 461 32.91 -33.24 23.22
N GLU A 462 33.44 -32.31 22.42
CA GLU A 462 34.31 -32.61 21.31
C GLU A 462 35.78 -32.52 21.79
N ASN A 463 36.51 -33.61 21.63
CA ASN A 463 37.93 -33.71 21.97
C ASN A 463 38.81 -33.10 20.87
#